data_73751d6dbf227c631f976f61389f08c2
#
_entry.id   73751d6dbf227c631f976f61389f08c2
#
_cell.length_a   1.000
_cell.length_b   1.000
_cell.length_c   1.000
_cell.angle_alpha   90.00
_cell.angle_beta   90.00
_cell.angle_gamma   90.00
#
_symmetry.space_group_name_H-M   'P 1'
#
loop_
_entity.id
_entity.type
_entity.pdbx_description
1 polymer ?
#
loop_
_entity_poly.entity_id
_entity_poly.type
_entity_poly.pdbx_seq_one_letter_code
_entity_poly.pdbx_strand_id
1 'polypeptide(L)'
;MGTRGSQARTWTLSPTQQLWKLGDAVRQFRQKRLLTADHALGKRGEDLAHRYLQNAGFQVVARNYKPGADSEIDIVARQGDLAVFVEVKTRTSSEYSAPERAVDEEKERHIIRAARAYTTRAGIDWSCVRFDIISIVMTSPPSIKHYEDAFFHDRVR
;
A
#
# COMPACT_ATOMS: atom_id res chain seq x y z
N MET A 1 60.22 -1.47 -33.94
CA MET A 1 59.39 -1.01 -32.81
C MET A 1 58.15 -0.26 -33.35
N GLY A 2 57.07 -0.91 -33.54
CA GLY A 2 55.82 -0.33 -34.08
C GLY A 2 54.77 -0.27 -33.02
N THR A 3 54.48 0.93 -32.54
CA THR A 3 53.40 1.23 -31.62
C THR A 3 52.05 1.18 -32.36
N ARG A 4 51.25 0.16 -32.10
CA ARG A 4 49.86 0.09 -32.58
C ARG A 4 49.00 1.05 -31.72
N GLY A 5 48.68 2.21 -32.29
CA GLY A 5 47.69 3.11 -31.71
C GLY A 5 46.31 2.45 -31.69
N SER A 6 45.79 2.21 -30.48
CA SER A 6 44.41 1.79 -30.27
C SER A 6 43.49 2.96 -30.58
N GLN A 7 42.88 2.95 -31.76
CA GLN A 7 41.79 3.87 -32.08
C GLN A 7 40.51 3.42 -31.34
N ALA A 8 40.11 4.13 -30.30
CA ALA A 8 38.80 3.96 -29.66
C ALA A 8 37.71 4.29 -30.67
N ARG A 9 36.94 3.28 -31.09
CA ARG A 9 35.76 3.47 -31.95
C ARG A 9 34.63 4.13 -31.11
N THR A 10 34.43 5.41 -31.38
CA THR A 10 33.24 6.11 -30.82
C THR A 10 32.01 5.64 -31.57
N TRP A 11 31.16 4.86 -30.89
CA TRP A 11 29.87 4.42 -31.43
C TRP A 11 28.86 5.58 -31.29
N THR A 12 28.57 6.25 -32.40
CA THR A 12 27.47 7.20 -32.45
C THR A 12 26.17 6.45 -32.71
N LEU A 13 25.16 6.67 -31.86
CA LEU A 13 23.83 6.07 -32.03
C LEU A 13 23.18 6.58 -33.30
N SER A 14 22.51 5.70 -34.05
CA SER A 14 21.75 6.10 -35.23
C SER A 14 20.52 6.98 -34.80
N PRO A 15 20.00 7.82 -35.69
CA PRO A 15 18.83 8.67 -35.39
C PRO A 15 17.63 7.87 -34.86
N THR A 16 17.41 6.66 -35.36
CA THR A 16 16.37 5.74 -34.90
C THR A 16 16.63 5.27 -33.46
N GLN A 17 17.85 4.96 -33.10
CA GLN A 17 18.21 4.56 -31.72
C GLN A 17 18.07 5.71 -30.73
N GLN A 18 18.28 6.96 -31.16
CA GLN A 18 18.04 8.15 -30.34
C GLN A 18 16.56 8.38 -30.09
N LEU A 19 15.70 8.15 -31.10
CA LEU A 19 14.24 8.23 -30.95
C LEU A 19 13.69 7.17 -29.98
N TRP A 20 14.22 5.93 -30.01
CA TRP A 20 13.83 4.88 -29.05
C TRP A 20 14.20 5.25 -27.62
N LYS A 21 15.39 5.80 -27.38
CA LYS A 21 15.81 6.26 -26.04
C LYS A 21 14.95 7.39 -25.50
N LEU A 22 14.54 8.33 -26.37
CA LEU A 22 13.59 9.39 -25.98
C LEU A 22 12.22 8.82 -25.60
N GLY A 23 11.71 7.85 -26.39
CA GLY A 23 10.45 7.18 -26.09
C GLY A 23 10.47 6.42 -24.76
N ASP A 24 11.60 5.76 -24.46
CA ASP A 24 11.79 5.04 -23.21
C ASP A 24 11.92 6.00 -22.00
N ALA A 25 12.66 7.09 -22.16
CA ALA A 25 12.77 8.11 -21.11
C ALA A 25 11.41 8.75 -20.78
N VAL A 26 10.60 9.06 -21.80
CA VAL A 26 9.24 9.59 -21.62
C VAL A 26 8.33 8.56 -20.93
N ARG A 27 8.39 7.28 -21.31
CA ARG A 27 7.64 6.20 -20.66
C ARG A 27 8.04 6.04 -19.19
N GLN A 28 9.34 5.99 -18.89
CA GLN A 28 9.86 5.87 -17.53
C GLN A 28 9.49 7.08 -16.66
N PHE A 29 9.55 8.30 -17.22
CA PHE A 29 9.16 9.51 -16.51
C PHE A 29 7.65 9.51 -16.21
N ARG A 30 6.82 9.10 -17.18
CA ARG A 30 5.38 8.98 -17.03
C ARG A 30 4.99 7.92 -15.98
N GLN A 31 5.64 6.76 -16.03
CA GLN A 31 5.43 5.68 -15.05
C GLN A 31 5.85 6.11 -13.65
N LYS A 32 7.01 6.75 -13.50
CA LYS A 32 7.47 7.28 -12.21
C LYS A 32 6.51 8.34 -11.65
N ARG A 33 5.97 9.21 -12.49
CA ARG A 33 4.99 10.23 -12.09
C ARG A 33 3.65 9.63 -11.65
N LEU A 34 3.18 8.59 -12.33
CA LEU A 34 1.96 7.87 -11.95
C LEU A 34 2.13 7.17 -10.61
N LEU A 35 3.22 6.42 -10.42
CA LEU A 35 3.54 5.77 -9.14
C LEU A 35 3.65 6.78 -7.98
N THR A 36 4.19 7.97 -8.23
CA THR A 36 4.28 9.04 -7.22
C THR A 36 2.90 9.61 -6.87
N ALA A 37 2.01 9.76 -7.85
CA ALA A 37 0.65 10.23 -7.64
C ALA A 37 -0.19 9.22 -6.87
N ASP A 38 -0.08 7.93 -7.21
CA ASP A 38 -0.77 6.84 -6.52
C ASP A 38 -0.30 6.71 -5.06
N HIS A 39 1.01 6.83 -4.82
CA HIS A 39 1.58 6.84 -3.48
C HIS A 39 1.10 8.04 -2.65
N ALA A 40 1.03 9.23 -3.25
CA ALA A 40 0.53 10.43 -2.57
C ALA A 40 -0.98 10.30 -2.25
N LEU A 41 -1.75 9.70 -3.16
CA LEU A 41 -3.16 9.40 -2.97
C LEU A 41 -3.36 8.41 -1.80
N GLY A 42 -2.61 7.32 -1.79
CA GLY A 42 -2.63 6.33 -0.71
C GLY A 42 -2.32 6.96 0.65
N LYS A 43 -1.23 7.74 0.75
CA LYS A 43 -0.85 8.43 1.98
C LYS A 43 -1.94 9.38 2.48
N ARG A 44 -2.59 10.13 1.57
CA ARG A 44 -3.70 11.02 1.92
C ARG A 44 -4.89 10.22 2.46
N GLY A 45 -5.18 9.06 1.87
CA GLY A 45 -6.21 8.15 2.37
C GLY A 45 -5.93 7.63 3.76
N GLU A 46 -4.71 7.18 4.03
CA GLU A 46 -4.29 6.75 5.36
C GLU A 46 -4.42 7.86 6.41
N ASP A 47 -4.12 9.12 6.05
CA ASP A 47 -4.29 10.26 6.96
C ASP A 47 -5.78 10.53 7.27
N LEU A 48 -6.66 10.35 6.28
CA LEU A 48 -8.10 10.46 6.48
C LEU A 48 -8.64 9.30 7.31
N ALA A 49 -8.20 8.07 7.05
CA ALA A 49 -8.57 6.89 7.84
C ALA A 49 -8.14 7.02 9.30
N HIS A 50 -6.93 7.52 9.55
CA HIS A 50 -6.44 7.78 10.90
C HIS A 50 -7.36 8.73 11.67
N ARG A 51 -7.69 9.89 11.08
CA ARG A 51 -8.59 10.88 11.71
C ARG A 51 -9.99 10.31 11.92
N TYR A 52 -10.49 9.58 10.95
CA TYR A 52 -11.79 8.91 11.05
C TYR A 52 -11.83 7.96 12.25
N LEU A 53 -10.83 7.08 12.38
CA LEU A 53 -10.73 6.14 13.50
C LEU A 53 -10.64 6.84 14.85
N GLN A 54 -9.84 7.90 14.97
CA GLN A 54 -9.77 8.69 16.20
C GLN A 54 -11.11 9.31 16.56
N ASN A 55 -11.83 9.88 15.60
CA ASN A 55 -13.16 10.47 15.80
C ASN A 55 -14.21 9.40 16.15
N ALA A 56 -14.03 8.16 15.69
CA ALA A 56 -14.87 7.00 16.02
C ALA A 56 -14.48 6.34 17.37
N GLY A 57 -13.55 6.92 18.12
CA GLY A 57 -13.16 6.43 19.45
C GLY A 57 -12.09 5.33 19.44
N PHE A 58 -11.44 5.07 18.32
CA PHE A 58 -10.31 4.16 18.27
C PHE A 58 -9.01 4.84 18.73
N GLN A 59 -8.18 4.12 19.45
CA GLN A 59 -6.81 4.53 19.73
C GLN A 59 -5.91 4.00 18.61
N VAL A 60 -5.41 4.87 17.75
CA VAL A 60 -4.41 4.50 16.73
C VAL A 60 -3.05 4.31 17.42
N VAL A 61 -2.50 3.09 17.30
CA VAL A 61 -1.25 2.67 17.98
C VAL A 61 -0.05 2.73 17.04
N ALA A 62 -0.22 2.33 15.78
CA ALA A 62 0.84 2.35 14.78
C ALA A 62 0.26 2.58 13.37
N ARG A 63 1.13 3.07 12.47
CA ARG A 63 0.85 3.22 11.04
C ARG A 63 1.99 2.58 10.25
N ASN A 64 1.66 2.03 9.08
CA ASN A 64 2.61 1.41 8.16
C ASN A 64 3.51 0.39 8.88
N TYR A 65 2.88 -0.48 9.69
CA TYR A 65 3.61 -1.48 10.46
C TYR A 65 4.15 -2.59 9.56
N LYS A 66 5.47 -2.74 9.56
CA LYS A 66 6.21 -3.70 8.73
C LYS A 66 7.08 -4.61 9.60
N PRO A 67 6.61 -5.82 9.95
CA PRO A 67 7.43 -6.79 10.68
C PRO A 67 8.49 -7.47 9.80
N GLY A 68 8.39 -7.36 8.48
CA GLY A 68 9.28 -7.94 7.48
C GLY A 68 9.09 -7.30 6.11
N ALA A 69 9.84 -7.75 5.11
CA ALA A 69 9.88 -7.14 3.78
C ALA A 69 8.53 -7.22 3.05
N ASP A 70 7.79 -8.33 3.23
CA ASP A 70 6.59 -8.65 2.42
C ASP A 70 5.28 -8.50 3.21
N SER A 71 5.30 -7.85 4.37
CA SER A 71 4.13 -7.75 5.24
C SER A 71 3.97 -6.33 5.75
N GLU A 72 2.85 -5.70 5.43
CA GLU A 72 2.52 -4.35 5.85
C GLU A 72 1.07 -4.26 6.31
N ILE A 73 0.84 -3.52 7.38
CA ILE A 73 -0.48 -3.12 7.89
C ILE A 73 -0.53 -1.60 7.88
N ASP A 74 -1.54 -1.03 7.23
CA ASP A 74 -1.66 0.41 7.10
C ASP A 74 -1.88 1.09 8.44
N ILE A 75 -2.81 0.57 9.25
CA ILE A 75 -3.08 1.10 10.60
C ILE A 75 -3.30 -0.04 11.59
N VAL A 76 -2.65 0.04 12.74
CA VAL A 76 -2.94 -0.75 13.93
C VAL A 76 -3.65 0.14 14.93
N ALA A 77 -4.86 -0.25 15.33
CA ALA A 77 -5.67 0.51 16.27
C ALA A 77 -6.16 -0.39 17.42
N ARG A 78 -6.65 0.23 18.48
CA ARG A 78 -7.28 -0.43 19.61
C ARG A 78 -8.69 0.10 19.80
N GLN A 79 -9.64 -0.80 20.03
CA GLN A 79 -11.02 -0.48 20.42
C GLN A 79 -11.40 -1.34 21.63
N GLY A 80 -11.44 -0.75 22.81
CA GLY A 80 -11.58 -1.53 24.04
C GLY A 80 -10.41 -2.52 24.21
N ASP A 81 -10.73 -3.80 24.28
CA ASP A 81 -9.75 -4.88 24.37
C ASP A 81 -9.33 -5.49 23.03
N LEU A 82 -9.96 -5.01 21.93
CA LEU A 82 -9.64 -5.50 20.59
C LEU A 82 -8.42 -4.79 19.99
N ALA A 83 -7.51 -5.57 19.44
CA ALA A 83 -6.51 -5.12 18.49
C ALA A 83 -7.11 -5.16 17.09
N VAL A 84 -7.23 -4.01 16.45
CA VAL A 84 -7.87 -3.84 15.15
C VAL A 84 -6.80 -3.54 14.10
N PHE A 85 -6.68 -4.41 13.12
CA PHE A 85 -5.76 -4.26 11.99
C PHE A 85 -6.55 -3.77 10.78
N VAL A 86 -6.17 -2.62 10.26
CA VAL A 86 -6.95 -1.90 9.25
C VAL A 86 -6.16 -1.81 7.95
N GLU A 87 -6.80 -2.24 6.87
CA GLU A 87 -6.39 -2.00 5.48
C GLU A 87 -7.12 -0.78 4.95
N VAL A 88 -6.40 0.17 4.34
CA VAL A 88 -6.96 1.40 3.79
C VAL A 88 -6.97 1.33 2.27
N LYS A 89 -8.15 1.44 1.67
CA LYS A 89 -8.33 1.47 0.22
C LYS A 89 -8.75 2.86 -0.22
N THR A 90 -7.88 3.53 -0.96
CA THR A 90 -8.15 4.88 -1.47
C THR A 90 -8.36 4.84 -2.97
N ARG A 91 -9.42 5.50 -3.44
CA ARG A 91 -9.77 5.58 -4.86
C ARG A 91 -10.13 7.00 -5.25
N THR A 92 -9.93 7.33 -6.51
CA THR A 92 -10.50 8.52 -7.13
C THR A 92 -11.93 8.22 -7.57
N SER A 93 -12.78 9.25 -7.69
CA SER A 93 -14.20 9.11 -8.08
C SER A 93 -14.44 8.44 -9.45
N SER A 94 -13.40 8.27 -10.26
CA SER A 94 -13.45 7.65 -11.60
C SER A 94 -13.25 6.13 -11.61
N GLU A 95 -12.86 5.50 -10.49
CA GLU A 95 -12.52 4.07 -10.41
C GLU A 95 -13.66 3.23 -9.82
N TYR A 96 -14.79 3.20 -10.47
CA TYR A 96 -15.99 2.42 -10.03
C TYR A 96 -16.00 0.98 -10.57
N SER A 97 -14.97 0.17 -10.37
CA SER A 97 -14.98 -1.16 -11.01
C SER A 97 -14.69 -2.40 -10.17
N ALA A 98 -14.50 -2.26 -8.86
CA ALA A 98 -14.30 -3.46 -8.03
C ALA A 98 -15.07 -3.37 -6.71
N PRO A 99 -15.52 -4.52 -6.14
CA PRO A 99 -16.18 -4.54 -4.84
C PRO A 99 -15.31 -3.86 -3.79
N GLU A 100 -15.88 -2.90 -3.07
CA GLU A 100 -15.16 -2.09 -2.05
C GLU A 100 -14.55 -2.95 -0.92
N ARG A 101 -15.08 -4.18 -0.75
CA ARG A 101 -14.69 -5.14 0.31
C ARG A 101 -13.66 -6.19 -0.14
N ALA A 102 -13.32 -6.27 -1.43
CA ALA A 102 -12.41 -7.31 -1.90
C ALA A 102 -10.97 -6.98 -1.50
N VAL A 103 -10.39 -7.79 -0.63
CA VAL A 103 -8.94 -7.90 -0.44
C VAL A 103 -8.50 -9.11 -1.25
N ASP A 104 -7.39 -8.98 -1.98
CA ASP A 104 -6.77 -10.11 -2.65
C ASP A 104 -6.29 -11.11 -1.58
N GLU A 105 -6.48 -12.41 -1.81
CA GLU A 105 -6.09 -13.47 -0.88
C GLU A 105 -4.61 -13.42 -0.50
N GLU A 106 -3.73 -12.98 -1.40
CA GLU A 106 -2.32 -12.81 -1.13
C GLU A 106 -2.08 -11.67 -0.14
N LYS A 107 -2.73 -10.53 -0.35
CA LYS A 107 -2.67 -9.39 0.57
C LYS A 107 -3.24 -9.74 1.93
N GLU A 108 -4.36 -10.49 1.98
CA GLU A 108 -4.95 -10.96 3.23
C GLU A 108 -3.97 -11.80 4.03
N ARG A 109 -3.30 -12.78 3.38
CA ARG A 109 -2.26 -13.60 4.02
C ARG A 109 -1.10 -12.75 4.57
N HIS A 110 -0.70 -11.69 3.86
CA HIS A 110 0.35 -10.78 4.30
C HIS A 110 -0.07 -9.99 5.54
N ILE A 111 -1.31 -9.48 5.56
CA ILE A 111 -1.87 -8.75 6.71
C ILE A 111 -1.96 -9.68 7.94
N ILE A 112 -2.50 -10.89 7.78
CA ILE A 112 -2.62 -11.88 8.85
C ILE A 112 -1.23 -12.24 9.43
N ARG A 113 -0.22 -12.43 8.58
CA ARG A 113 1.15 -12.71 9.02
C ARG A 113 1.72 -11.55 9.83
N ALA A 114 1.52 -10.32 9.37
CA ALA A 114 1.97 -9.13 10.09
C ALA A 114 1.24 -8.96 11.43
N ALA A 115 -0.07 -9.22 11.47
CA ALA A 115 -0.87 -9.19 12.68
C ALA A 115 -0.42 -10.22 13.70
N ARG A 116 -0.10 -11.46 13.29
CA ARG A 116 0.46 -12.48 14.16
C ARG A 116 1.81 -12.07 14.77
N ALA A 117 2.69 -11.48 13.97
CA ALA A 117 3.97 -10.97 14.46
C ALA A 117 3.77 -9.84 15.49
N TYR A 118 2.80 -8.95 15.24
CA TYR A 118 2.46 -7.87 16.17
C TYR A 118 1.91 -8.40 17.49
N THR A 119 0.89 -9.26 17.43
CA THR A 119 0.20 -9.80 18.62
C THR A 119 1.13 -10.64 19.50
N THR A 120 1.98 -11.47 18.89
CA THR A 120 3.00 -12.24 19.60
C THR A 120 3.95 -11.31 20.36
N ARG A 121 4.43 -10.25 19.72
CA ARG A 121 5.34 -9.27 20.36
C ARG A 121 4.65 -8.49 21.49
N ALA A 122 3.36 -8.14 21.31
CA ALA A 122 2.59 -7.35 22.24
C ALA A 122 1.92 -8.17 23.35
N GLY A 123 1.99 -9.51 23.31
CA GLY A 123 1.31 -10.40 24.25
C GLY A 123 -0.22 -10.33 24.15
N ILE A 124 -0.76 -10.09 22.94
CA ILE A 124 -2.19 -9.99 22.72
C ILE A 124 -2.75 -11.34 22.29
N ASP A 125 -3.82 -11.79 22.94
CA ASP A 125 -4.51 -13.02 22.57
C ASP A 125 -5.15 -12.88 21.18
N TRP A 126 -5.04 -13.93 20.35
CA TRP A 126 -5.57 -13.94 19.00
C TRP A 126 -7.08 -13.81 18.94
N SER A 127 -7.80 -14.22 20.00
CA SER A 127 -9.25 -14.03 20.12
C SER A 127 -9.66 -12.56 20.26
N CYS A 128 -8.71 -11.67 20.61
CA CYS A 128 -8.90 -10.22 20.70
C CYS A 128 -8.46 -9.49 19.42
N VAL A 129 -8.43 -10.17 18.27
CA VAL A 129 -8.02 -9.60 16.99
C VAL A 129 -9.23 -9.40 16.07
N ARG A 130 -9.27 -8.25 15.38
CA ARG A 130 -10.23 -7.94 14.34
C ARG A 130 -9.53 -7.34 13.13
N PHE A 131 -10.04 -7.64 11.93
CA PHE A 131 -9.54 -7.10 10.67
C PHE A 131 -10.59 -6.23 10.00
N ASP A 132 -10.28 -4.98 9.77
CA ASP A 132 -11.18 -3.99 9.22
C ASP A 132 -10.67 -3.46 7.87
N ILE A 133 -11.58 -3.01 7.02
CA ILE A 133 -11.27 -2.28 5.79
C ILE A 133 -11.87 -0.89 5.87
N ILE A 134 -11.09 0.14 5.57
CA ILE A 134 -11.58 1.49 5.35
C ILE A 134 -11.44 1.84 3.87
N SER A 135 -12.56 2.00 3.19
CA SER A 135 -12.62 2.43 1.80
C SER A 135 -12.87 3.94 1.74
N ILE A 136 -12.02 4.65 1.00
CA ILE A 136 -12.08 6.10 0.84
C ILE A 136 -12.17 6.45 -0.63
N VAL A 137 -13.23 7.17 -0.99
CA VAL A 137 -13.37 7.78 -2.32
C VAL A 137 -13.09 9.27 -2.19
N MET A 138 -12.12 9.76 -2.95
CA MET A 138 -11.66 11.16 -2.92
C MET A 138 -12.59 12.09 -3.67
N THR A 139 -13.85 12.14 -3.23
CA THR A 139 -14.84 13.16 -3.63
C THR A 139 -14.65 14.45 -2.84
N SER A 140 -15.46 15.46 -3.06
CA SER A 140 -15.46 16.70 -2.28
C SER A 140 -16.86 16.90 -1.66
N PRO A 141 -17.03 16.59 -0.36
CA PRO A 141 -16.09 16.01 0.60
C PRO A 141 -15.76 14.54 0.32
N PRO A 142 -14.64 13.99 0.86
CA PRO A 142 -14.31 12.57 0.75
C PRO A 142 -15.39 11.68 1.37
N SER A 143 -15.71 10.57 0.69
CA SER A 143 -16.62 9.54 1.21
C SER A 143 -15.81 8.45 1.88
N ILE A 144 -16.13 8.11 3.13
CA ILE A 144 -15.46 7.09 3.93
C ILE A 144 -16.47 6.00 4.29
N LYS A 145 -16.12 4.75 4.01
CA LYS A 145 -16.88 3.57 4.45
C LYS A 145 -15.96 2.68 5.28
N HIS A 146 -16.40 2.30 6.46
CA HIS A 146 -15.71 1.40 7.36
C HIS A 146 -16.42 0.04 7.38
N TYR A 147 -15.71 -1.01 7.08
CA TYR A 147 -16.17 -2.38 7.13
C TYR A 147 -15.45 -3.06 8.28
N GLU A 148 -16.15 -3.23 9.39
CA GLU A 148 -15.64 -3.97 10.54
C GLU A 148 -15.68 -5.47 10.26
N ASP A 149 -14.71 -6.22 10.77
CA ASP A 149 -14.58 -7.67 10.61
C ASP A 149 -14.72 -8.09 9.12
N ALA A 150 -14.01 -7.36 8.26
CA ALA A 150 -14.20 -7.39 6.81
C ALA A 150 -13.72 -8.68 6.15
N PHE A 151 -12.77 -9.40 6.77
CA PHE A 151 -12.35 -10.71 6.34
C PHE A 151 -12.10 -11.62 7.53
N PHE A 152 -12.72 -12.78 7.44
CA PHE A 152 -12.52 -13.84 8.41
C PHE A 152 -11.27 -14.62 8.01
N HIS A 153 -10.24 -14.56 8.87
CA HIS A 153 -9.31 -15.66 8.82
C HIS A 153 -9.96 -16.80 9.58
N ASP A 154 -10.17 -17.93 8.93
CA ASP A 154 -10.57 -19.14 9.59
C ASP A 154 -9.79 -19.25 10.89
N ARG A 155 -10.51 -19.31 11.99
CA ARG A 155 -9.95 -19.67 13.29
C ARG A 155 -9.46 -21.09 13.15
N VAL A 156 -8.31 -21.26 12.51
CA VAL A 156 -7.60 -22.52 12.51
C VAL A 156 -7.27 -22.78 13.98
N ARG A 157 -8.07 -23.67 14.53
CA ARG A 157 -7.88 -24.24 15.84
C ARG A 157 -6.53 -24.93 15.92
#